data_a6c06a47519edf0322a941bc58eb8b9f
#
_entry.id   a6c06a47519edf0322a941bc58eb8b9f
#
_cell.length_a   1.000
_cell.length_b   1.000
_cell.length_c   1.000
_cell.angle_alpha   90.00
_cell.angle_beta   90.00
_cell.angle_gamma   90.00
#
_symmetry.space_group_name_H-M   'P 1'
#
loop_
_entity.id
_entity.type
_entity.pdbx_description
1 polymer ?
#
loop_
_entity_poly.entity_id
_entity_poly.type
_entity_poly.pdbx_seq_one_letter_code
_entity_poly.pdbx_strand_id
1 'polypeptide(L)'
;MDILIIKPSSLGDIIHGLQFAESLRSGIDNARINWVSREMFAPLVQSCHTVDHTHVFHRKGSLGGFIRLIREIRQTHYDWVLDLQGLFRSGALCRFARADNKAGRSDAREGADWFYQTRVPLPSLGQAHALEILMEFQRLFDLEPAEPPPLKFDDKLSDDNRGALGQAQGKRVLIFPESRREEKEWPHFEELTRTLLGQVPELQLVRVATSGAEPGKAEPGRLVNLSGCTAIEELPALIDSADLIVANDSGQMHLAAAMHKPVVALFGPTDPKRFGPWGQMENVLSAPDADMSRLPATQVADFILQKLG
;
A
#
# COMPACT_ATOMS: atom_id res chain seq x y z
N MET A 1 6.18 -18.05 -17.28
CA MET A 1 5.77 -16.79 -17.93
C MET A 1 6.46 -15.62 -17.25
N ASP A 2 7.19 -14.79 -18.00
CA ASP A 2 7.89 -13.61 -17.48
C ASP A 2 7.07 -12.34 -17.70
N ILE A 3 6.66 -11.66 -16.61
CA ILE A 3 5.82 -10.48 -16.67
C ILE A 3 6.56 -9.29 -16.03
N LEU A 4 6.64 -8.16 -16.73
CA LEU A 4 7.13 -6.90 -16.19
C LEU A 4 5.95 -5.99 -15.87
N ILE A 5 5.83 -5.61 -14.62
CA ILE A 5 4.84 -4.64 -14.14
C ILE A 5 5.51 -3.28 -13.91
N ILE A 6 4.95 -2.23 -14.50
CA ILE A 6 5.45 -0.86 -14.35
C ILE A 6 4.46 -0.07 -13.49
N LYS A 7 4.74 0.00 -12.18
CA LYS A 7 3.96 0.78 -11.22
C LYS A 7 4.89 1.42 -10.18
N PRO A 8 5.55 2.55 -10.54
CA PRO A 8 6.60 3.14 -9.69
C PRO A 8 6.07 3.91 -8.47
N SER A 9 4.83 4.34 -8.45
CA SER A 9 4.22 5.15 -7.36
C SER A 9 2.70 5.28 -7.51
N SER A 10 1.89 5.71 -6.52
CA SER A 10 2.25 5.98 -5.11
C SER A 10 2.18 4.70 -4.26
N LEU A 11 2.39 4.79 -2.92
CA LEU A 11 2.37 3.59 -2.05
C LEU A 11 1.07 2.80 -2.16
N GLY A 12 -0.10 3.44 -1.99
CA GLY A 12 -1.39 2.74 -2.13
C GLY A 12 -1.58 2.12 -3.52
N ASP A 13 -1.17 2.84 -4.59
CA ASP A 13 -1.22 2.30 -5.96
C ASP A 13 -0.28 1.10 -6.17
N ILE A 14 0.90 1.11 -5.51
CA ILE A 14 1.83 -0.03 -5.53
C ILE A 14 1.19 -1.22 -4.85
N ILE A 15 0.56 -1.02 -3.68
CA ILE A 15 -0.10 -2.10 -2.95
C ILE A 15 -1.22 -2.74 -3.79
N HIS A 16 -2.07 -1.94 -4.43
CA HIS A 16 -3.08 -2.49 -5.34
C HIS A 16 -2.46 -3.22 -6.54
N GLY A 17 -1.35 -2.70 -7.06
CA GLY A 17 -0.60 -3.39 -8.10
C GLY A 17 0.00 -4.72 -7.63
N LEU A 18 0.50 -4.81 -6.39
CA LEU A 18 0.99 -6.05 -5.80
C LEU A 18 -0.13 -7.07 -5.57
N GLN A 19 -1.32 -6.62 -5.14
CA GLN A 19 -2.50 -7.49 -5.03
C GLN A 19 -2.90 -8.06 -6.41
N PHE A 20 -2.91 -7.22 -7.45
CA PHE A 20 -3.12 -7.68 -8.82
C PHE A 20 -2.04 -8.68 -9.26
N ALA A 21 -0.76 -8.41 -8.98
CA ALA A 21 0.34 -9.31 -9.31
C ALA A 21 0.24 -10.65 -8.58
N GLU A 22 -0.21 -10.64 -7.31
CA GLU A 22 -0.46 -11.87 -6.55
C GLU A 22 -1.58 -12.70 -7.17
N SER A 23 -2.63 -12.06 -7.66
CA SER A 23 -3.69 -12.75 -8.40
C SER A 23 -3.17 -13.40 -9.69
N LEU A 24 -2.27 -12.72 -10.43
CA LEU A 24 -1.62 -13.32 -11.61
C LEU A 24 -0.75 -14.51 -11.22
N ARG A 25 0.06 -14.38 -10.15
CA ARG A 25 0.94 -15.45 -9.67
C ARG A 25 0.15 -16.68 -9.23
N SER A 26 -1.01 -16.45 -8.62
CA SER A 26 -1.91 -17.53 -8.18
C SER A 26 -2.66 -18.20 -9.34
N GLY A 27 -2.94 -17.46 -10.42
CA GLY A 27 -3.70 -17.95 -11.57
C GLY A 27 -2.84 -18.49 -12.71
N ILE A 28 -1.53 -18.23 -12.73
CA ILE A 28 -0.63 -18.58 -13.83
C ILE A 28 0.53 -19.44 -13.31
N ASP A 29 0.61 -20.67 -13.76
CA ASP A 29 1.70 -21.58 -13.38
C ASP A 29 3.08 -21.01 -13.76
N ASN A 30 3.98 -20.99 -12.76
CA ASN A 30 5.36 -20.51 -12.92
C ASN A 30 5.46 -19.06 -13.44
N ALA A 31 4.50 -18.19 -13.08
CA ALA A 31 4.63 -16.77 -13.35
C ALA A 31 5.81 -16.17 -12.58
N ARG A 32 6.66 -15.43 -13.27
CA ARG A 32 7.74 -14.62 -12.71
C ARG A 32 7.41 -13.15 -12.86
N ILE A 33 7.32 -12.46 -11.75
CA ILE A 33 6.92 -11.05 -11.69
C ILE A 33 8.15 -10.17 -11.52
N ASN A 34 8.44 -9.37 -12.54
CA ASN A 34 9.44 -8.32 -12.49
C ASN A 34 8.72 -6.98 -12.28
N TRP A 35 9.29 -6.08 -11.51
CA TRP A 35 8.63 -4.83 -11.12
C TRP A 35 9.50 -3.60 -11.36
N VAL A 36 8.93 -2.51 -11.84
CA VAL A 36 9.58 -1.19 -11.84
C VAL A 36 9.02 -0.35 -10.71
N SER A 37 9.84 -0.06 -9.69
CA SER A 37 9.50 0.75 -8.53
C SER A 37 10.38 1.99 -8.41
N ARG A 38 9.85 3.07 -7.84
CA ARG A 38 10.71 4.20 -7.43
C ARG A 38 11.62 3.80 -6.27
N GLU A 39 12.79 4.47 -6.22
CA GLU A 39 13.82 4.28 -5.21
C GLU A 39 13.30 4.19 -3.78
N MET A 40 12.34 5.05 -3.43
CA MET A 40 11.80 5.12 -2.06
C MET A 40 10.83 3.98 -1.71
N PHE A 41 10.28 3.27 -2.71
CA PHE A 41 9.35 2.15 -2.49
C PHE A 41 9.97 0.80 -2.84
N ALA A 42 11.14 0.81 -3.49
CA ALA A 42 11.81 -0.41 -3.94
C ALA A 42 12.08 -1.40 -2.80
N PRO A 43 12.52 -0.99 -1.58
CA PRO A 43 12.75 -1.93 -0.48
C PRO A 43 11.48 -2.70 -0.07
N LEU A 44 10.32 -2.04 -0.02
CA LEU A 44 9.04 -2.70 0.26
C LEU A 44 8.67 -3.70 -0.86
N VAL A 45 8.81 -3.29 -2.13
CA VAL A 45 8.50 -4.16 -3.26
C VAL A 45 9.43 -5.38 -3.32
N GLN A 46 10.71 -5.20 -2.99
CA GLN A 46 11.70 -6.27 -2.92
C GLN A 46 11.43 -7.28 -1.80
N SER A 47 10.81 -6.84 -0.69
CA SER A 47 10.45 -7.74 0.40
C SER A 47 9.14 -8.51 0.15
N CYS A 48 8.38 -8.17 -0.89
CA CYS A 48 7.13 -8.84 -1.22
C CYS A 48 7.40 -10.16 -1.96
N HIS A 49 6.86 -11.28 -1.43
CA HIS A 49 7.05 -12.62 -2.01
C HIS A 49 6.47 -12.77 -3.42
N THR A 50 5.58 -11.88 -3.82
CA THR A 50 4.98 -11.84 -5.15
C THR A 50 5.98 -11.46 -6.22
N VAL A 51 7.03 -10.68 -5.88
CA VAL A 51 7.95 -10.06 -6.83
C VAL A 51 9.28 -10.79 -6.85
N ASP A 52 9.68 -11.29 -8.02
CA ASP A 52 10.93 -12.01 -8.21
C ASP A 52 12.13 -11.07 -8.44
N HIS A 53 11.90 -9.92 -9.09
CA HIS A 53 12.95 -8.93 -9.35
C HIS A 53 12.40 -7.51 -9.40
N THR A 54 13.14 -6.54 -8.84
CA THR A 54 12.76 -5.12 -8.83
C THR A 54 13.80 -4.26 -9.53
N HIS A 55 13.35 -3.55 -10.57
CA HIS A 55 14.11 -2.50 -11.26
C HIS A 55 13.85 -1.16 -10.58
N VAL A 56 14.91 -0.43 -10.23
CA VAL A 56 14.77 0.84 -9.49
C VAL A 56 14.71 2.04 -10.43
N PHE A 57 13.60 2.77 -10.39
CA PHE A 57 13.37 3.99 -11.13
C PHE A 57 13.67 5.22 -10.27
N HIS A 58 14.69 5.99 -10.63
CA HIS A 58 15.05 7.25 -9.98
C HIS A 58 14.28 8.42 -10.59
N ARG A 59 13.29 8.97 -9.85
CA ARG A 59 12.43 10.06 -10.37
C ARG A 59 13.19 11.32 -10.73
N LYS A 60 14.19 11.69 -9.92
CA LYS A 60 15.08 12.85 -10.13
C LYS A 60 16.36 12.46 -10.87
N GLY A 61 16.41 11.24 -11.42
CA GLY A 61 17.57 10.73 -12.15
C GLY A 61 17.79 11.49 -13.45
N SER A 62 19.05 11.47 -13.92
CA SER A 62 19.44 12.03 -15.22
C SER A 62 18.85 11.21 -16.38
N LEU A 63 18.83 11.78 -17.58
CA LEU A 63 18.50 11.04 -18.80
C LEU A 63 19.36 9.78 -18.96
N GLY A 64 20.65 9.86 -18.62
CA GLY A 64 21.55 8.71 -18.60
C GLY A 64 21.12 7.61 -17.64
N GLY A 65 20.58 7.96 -16.46
CA GLY A 65 19.99 7.02 -15.51
C GLY A 65 18.75 6.32 -16.08
N PHE A 66 17.89 7.07 -16.77
CA PHE A 66 16.71 6.49 -17.43
C PHE A 66 17.10 5.53 -18.56
N ILE A 67 18.10 5.90 -19.39
CA ILE A 67 18.63 5.02 -20.44
C ILE A 67 19.27 3.76 -19.83
N ARG A 68 19.94 3.88 -18.69
CA ARG A 68 20.52 2.72 -17.97
C ARG A 68 19.43 1.77 -17.53
N LEU A 69 18.34 2.28 -16.94
CA LEU A 69 17.18 1.48 -16.54
C LEU A 69 16.56 0.74 -17.75
N ILE A 70 16.40 1.43 -18.89
CA ILE A 70 15.92 0.79 -20.13
C ILE A 70 16.88 -0.36 -20.54
N ARG A 71 18.19 -0.15 -20.49
CA ARG A 71 19.17 -1.20 -20.84
C ARG A 71 19.09 -2.39 -19.89
N GLU A 72 18.90 -2.13 -18.60
CA GLU A 72 18.71 -3.18 -17.58
C GLU A 72 17.46 -4.00 -17.87
N ILE A 73 16.30 -3.35 -18.03
CA ILE A 73 15.02 -4.00 -18.37
C ILE A 73 15.15 -4.84 -19.65
N ARG A 74 15.91 -4.36 -20.65
CA ARG A 74 16.11 -5.07 -21.93
C ARG A 74 17.00 -6.30 -21.85
N GLN A 75 17.64 -6.57 -20.72
CA GLN A 75 18.42 -7.81 -20.53
C GLN A 75 17.52 -9.05 -20.48
N THR A 76 16.27 -8.85 -20.05
CA THR A 76 15.23 -9.90 -20.02
C THR A 76 14.29 -9.74 -21.21
N HIS A 77 13.83 -10.86 -21.79
CA HIS A 77 12.71 -10.91 -22.71
C HIS A 77 11.47 -11.32 -21.92
N TYR A 78 10.42 -10.50 -21.96
CA TYR A 78 9.18 -10.73 -21.23
C TYR A 78 8.10 -11.28 -22.16
N ASP A 79 7.24 -12.14 -21.64
CA ASP A 79 6.00 -12.51 -22.34
C ASP A 79 5.03 -11.31 -22.34
N TRP A 80 4.97 -10.59 -21.22
CA TRP A 80 4.12 -9.41 -21.05
C TRP A 80 4.83 -8.25 -20.36
N VAL A 81 4.52 -7.03 -20.81
CA VAL A 81 4.82 -5.79 -20.11
C VAL A 81 3.50 -5.06 -19.85
N LEU A 82 3.21 -4.80 -18.58
CA LEU A 82 1.98 -4.16 -18.11
C LEU A 82 2.29 -2.79 -17.51
N ASP A 83 1.86 -1.70 -18.17
CA ASP A 83 1.96 -0.36 -17.60
C ASP A 83 0.69 -0.02 -16.80
N LEU A 84 0.76 -0.22 -15.50
CA LEU A 84 -0.30 0.13 -14.56
C LEU A 84 -0.23 1.61 -14.10
N GLN A 85 0.80 2.36 -14.50
CA GLN A 85 0.97 3.77 -14.15
C GLN A 85 0.27 4.70 -15.13
N GLY A 86 0.40 4.45 -16.43
CA GLY A 86 -0.28 5.20 -17.48
C GLY A 86 0.23 6.64 -17.68
N LEU A 87 1.54 6.91 -17.50
CA LEU A 87 2.18 8.22 -17.73
C LEU A 87 3.28 8.08 -18.78
N PHE A 88 3.67 9.19 -19.42
CA PHE A 88 4.66 9.19 -20.51
C PHE A 88 5.93 8.38 -20.19
N ARG A 89 6.53 8.57 -19.01
CA ARG A 89 7.77 7.86 -18.64
C ARG A 89 7.56 6.36 -18.48
N SER A 90 6.44 5.94 -17.91
CA SER A 90 6.12 4.52 -17.76
C SER A 90 5.78 3.88 -19.10
N GLY A 91 5.03 4.58 -19.96
CA GLY A 91 4.76 4.16 -21.33
C GLY A 91 6.05 4.00 -22.16
N ALA A 92 7.01 4.93 -21.99
CA ALA A 92 8.32 4.81 -22.64
C ALA A 92 9.08 3.56 -22.16
N LEU A 93 9.09 3.25 -20.85
CA LEU A 93 9.68 2.00 -20.35
C LEU A 93 8.99 0.78 -20.96
N CYS A 94 7.66 0.78 -21.03
CA CYS A 94 6.87 -0.27 -21.67
C CYS A 94 7.26 -0.43 -23.15
N ARG A 95 7.35 0.67 -23.89
CA ARG A 95 7.71 0.65 -25.34
C ARG A 95 9.08 0.06 -25.60
N PHE A 96 10.06 0.43 -24.77
CA PHE A 96 11.46 0.05 -24.99
C PHE A 96 11.84 -1.29 -24.36
N ALA A 97 11.04 -1.86 -23.47
CA ALA A 97 11.24 -3.23 -22.99
C ALA A 97 11.17 -4.25 -24.16
N ARG A 98 11.87 -5.36 -24.02
CA ARG A 98 11.80 -6.49 -24.97
C ARG A 98 10.69 -7.42 -24.52
N ALA A 99 9.58 -7.45 -25.26
CA ALA A 99 8.44 -8.27 -24.90
C ALA A 99 7.59 -8.63 -26.11
N ASP A 100 6.89 -9.76 -26.02
CA ASP A 100 5.94 -10.20 -27.04
C ASP A 100 4.66 -9.36 -26.99
N ASN A 101 4.19 -9.07 -25.78
CA ASN A 101 2.94 -8.32 -25.56
C ASN A 101 3.17 -7.11 -24.64
N LYS A 102 2.51 -6.00 -24.96
CA LYS A 102 2.61 -4.72 -24.21
C LYS A 102 1.22 -4.13 -24.02
N ALA A 103 0.79 -4.06 -22.77
CA ALA A 103 -0.51 -3.49 -22.44
C ALA A 103 -0.40 -2.35 -21.43
N GLY A 104 -1.37 -1.47 -21.48
CA GLY A 104 -1.51 -0.39 -20.51
C GLY A 104 -2.96 0.06 -20.38
N ARG A 105 -3.20 1.01 -19.49
CA ARG A 105 -4.51 1.53 -19.14
C ARG A 105 -5.12 2.32 -20.30
N SER A 106 -6.41 2.17 -20.55
CA SER A 106 -7.14 2.97 -21.58
C SER A 106 -7.30 4.45 -21.17
N ASP A 107 -7.21 4.78 -19.86
CA ASP A 107 -7.22 6.14 -19.32
C ASP A 107 -5.82 6.76 -19.16
N ALA A 108 -4.81 6.18 -19.82
CA ALA A 108 -3.45 6.69 -19.80
C ALA A 108 -3.37 8.15 -20.22
N ARG A 109 -2.48 8.89 -19.59
CA ARG A 109 -2.29 10.32 -19.78
C ARG A 109 -0.94 10.62 -20.40
N GLU A 110 -0.70 11.90 -20.74
CA GLU A 110 0.58 12.37 -21.27
C GLU A 110 1.00 11.67 -22.58
N GLY A 111 0.07 11.07 -23.32
CA GLY A 111 0.36 10.30 -24.53
C GLY A 111 0.97 8.93 -24.29
N ALA A 112 0.88 8.37 -23.08
CA ALA A 112 1.42 7.05 -22.76
C ALA A 112 0.71 5.94 -23.55
N ASP A 113 -0.54 6.13 -23.91
CA ASP A 113 -1.36 5.20 -24.69
C ASP A 113 -0.78 4.89 -26.08
N TRP A 114 0.06 5.78 -26.66
CA TRP A 114 0.73 5.53 -27.93
C TRP A 114 1.81 4.45 -27.86
N PHE A 115 2.22 4.09 -26.66
CA PHE A 115 3.29 3.09 -26.44
C PHE A 115 2.77 1.66 -26.26
N TYR A 116 1.43 1.47 -26.16
CA TYR A 116 0.83 0.14 -25.92
C TYR A 116 0.37 -0.52 -27.21
N GLN A 117 0.46 -1.84 -27.27
CA GLN A 117 -0.17 -2.67 -28.29
C GLN A 117 -1.65 -2.90 -27.93
N THR A 118 -1.92 -3.09 -26.63
CA THR A 118 -3.26 -3.30 -26.09
C THR A 118 -3.58 -2.25 -25.04
N ARG A 119 -4.75 -1.62 -25.16
CA ARG A 119 -5.30 -0.73 -24.13
C ARG A 119 -6.40 -1.47 -23.40
N VAL A 120 -6.19 -1.73 -22.12
CA VAL A 120 -7.16 -2.42 -21.28
C VAL A 120 -8.31 -1.48 -20.98
N PRO A 121 -9.54 -1.80 -21.39
CA PRO A 121 -10.74 -1.04 -21.04
C PRO A 121 -10.91 -1.02 -19.51
N LEU A 122 -11.23 0.13 -18.95
CA LEU A 122 -11.45 0.27 -17.52
C LEU A 122 -12.95 0.39 -17.24
N PRO A 123 -13.41 -0.08 -16.07
CA PRO A 123 -14.77 0.16 -15.64
C PRO A 123 -15.02 1.66 -15.51
N SER A 124 -16.28 2.08 -15.52
CA SER A 124 -16.71 3.47 -15.54
C SER A 124 -15.89 4.32 -14.56
N LEU A 125 -15.10 5.24 -15.10
CA LEU A 125 -14.23 6.12 -14.32
C LEU A 125 -15.05 6.88 -13.28
N GLY A 126 -14.73 6.67 -12.01
CA GLY A 126 -15.33 7.37 -10.87
C GLY A 126 -16.15 6.51 -9.90
N GLN A 127 -16.57 5.30 -10.28
CA GLN A 127 -17.37 4.43 -9.40
C GLN A 127 -16.62 3.15 -8.94
N ALA A 128 -15.66 2.67 -9.73
CA ALA A 128 -14.91 1.46 -9.39
C ALA A 128 -13.82 1.72 -8.35
N HIS A 129 -13.60 0.74 -7.48
CA HIS A 129 -12.46 0.75 -6.57
C HIS A 129 -11.13 0.73 -7.35
N ALA A 130 -10.08 1.34 -6.78
CA ALA A 130 -8.77 1.42 -7.45
C ALA A 130 -8.17 0.04 -7.80
N LEU A 131 -8.44 -0.99 -6.99
CA LEU A 131 -8.02 -2.37 -7.26
C LEU A 131 -8.84 -3.00 -8.39
N GLU A 132 -10.16 -2.81 -8.44
CA GLU A 132 -11.01 -3.34 -9.52
C GLU A 132 -10.52 -2.89 -10.91
N ILE A 133 -10.07 -1.63 -11.00
CA ILE A 133 -9.49 -1.09 -12.21
C ILE A 133 -8.27 -1.90 -12.68
N LEU A 134 -7.43 -2.35 -11.75
CA LEU A 134 -6.25 -3.14 -12.08
C LEU A 134 -6.60 -4.60 -12.37
N MET A 135 -7.64 -5.14 -11.74
CA MET A 135 -8.10 -6.50 -11.98
C MET A 135 -8.61 -6.72 -13.42
N GLU A 136 -9.02 -5.68 -14.13
CA GLU A 136 -9.39 -5.81 -15.55
C GLU A 136 -8.22 -6.31 -16.43
N PHE A 137 -6.97 -6.10 -16.00
CA PHE A 137 -5.82 -6.66 -16.71
C PHE A 137 -5.74 -8.18 -16.64
N GLN A 138 -6.43 -8.85 -15.71
CA GLN A 138 -6.49 -10.32 -15.64
C GLN A 138 -7.12 -10.94 -16.89
N ARG A 139 -8.02 -10.23 -17.56
CA ARG A 139 -8.65 -10.67 -18.81
C ARG A 139 -7.65 -10.88 -19.96
N LEU A 140 -6.47 -10.26 -19.89
CA LEU A 140 -5.38 -10.50 -20.85
C LEU A 140 -4.81 -11.93 -20.75
N PHE A 141 -5.09 -12.61 -19.64
CA PHE A 141 -4.60 -13.94 -19.29
C PHE A 141 -5.72 -14.97 -19.19
N ASP A 142 -6.92 -14.63 -19.70
CA ASP A 142 -8.12 -15.45 -19.57
C ASP A 142 -8.49 -15.80 -18.12
N LEU A 143 -8.12 -14.90 -17.18
CA LEU A 143 -8.47 -15.02 -15.78
C LEU A 143 -9.67 -14.13 -15.45
N GLU A 144 -10.62 -14.65 -14.69
CA GLU A 144 -11.71 -13.85 -14.15
C GLU A 144 -11.23 -13.08 -12.91
N PRO A 145 -11.65 -11.81 -12.75
CA PRO A 145 -11.33 -11.04 -11.55
C PRO A 145 -11.83 -11.75 -10.28
N ALA A 146 -10.92 -12.05 -9.38
CA ALA A 146 -11.19 -12.70 -8.10
C ALA A 146 -10.52 -11.93 -6.97
N GLU A 147 -10.99 -12.14 -5.73
CA GLU A 147 -10.35 -11.56 -4.57
C GLU A 147 -8.89 -12.03 -4.46
N PRO A 148 -7.92 -11.10 -4.39
CA PRO A 148 -6.52 -11.46 -4.33
C PRO A 148 -6.18 -12.13 -2.99
N PRO A 149 -5.31 -13.15 -3.00
CA PRO A 149 -4.76 -13.71 -1.77
C PRO A 149 -4.01 -12.63 -0.95
N PRO A 150 -3.85 -12.84 0.38
CA PRO A 150 -3.12 -11.90 1.21
C PRO A 150 -1.66 -11.77 0.77
N LEU A 151 -1.17 -10.54 0.67
CA LEU A 151 0.23 -10.27 0.40
C LEU A 151 1.11 -10.76 1.56
N LYS A 152 2.24 -11.36 1.21
CA LYS A 152 3.26 -11.83 2.15
C LYS A 152 4.58 -11.13 1.87
N PHE A 153 5.29 -10.82 2.95
CA PHE A 153 6.56 -10.08 2.91
C PHE A 153 7.61 -10.78 3.77
N ASP A 154 8.86 -10.54 3.45
CA ASP A 154 9.96 -10.88 4.36
C ASP A 154 9.83 -10.09 5.67
N ASP A 155 10.19 -10.71 6.78
CA ASP A 155 10.36 -10.00 8.05
C ASP A 155 11.66 -9.17 8.01
N LYS A 156 11.50 -7.87 7.77
CA LYS A 156 12.61 -6.88 7.73
C LYS A 156 12.67 -6.00 8.98
N LEU A 157 11.93 -6.35 10.04
CA LEU A 157 11.93 -5.55 11.26
C LEU A 157 13.34 -5.53 11.89
N SER A 158 13.87 -4.32 12.11
CA SER A 158 15.17 -4.13 12.76
C SER A 158 15.17 -4.61 14.22
N ASP A 159 16.33 -4.97 14.72
CA ASP A 159 16.48 -5.41 16.11
C ASP A 159 16.08 -4.32 17.10
N ASP A 160 16.37 -3.05 16.78
CA ASP A 160 15.98 -1.89 17.59
C ASP A 160 14.48 -1.75 17.69
N ASN A 161 13.76 -1.79 16.56
CA ASN A 161 12.30 -1.72 16.53
C ASN A 161 11.65 -2.97 17.16
N ARG A 162 12.23 -4.14 16.95
CA ARG A 162 11.80 -5.38 17.60
C ARG A 162 11.98 -5.31 19.12
N GLY A 163 13.11 -4.78 19.59
CA GLY A 163 13.37 -4.53 21.00
C GLY A 163 12.40 -3.52 21.61
N ALA A 164 12.13 -2.41 20.89
CA ALA A 164 11.17 -1.38 21.31
C ALA A 164 9.73 -1.91 21.42
N LEU A 165 9.30 -2.77 20.48
CA LEU A 165 7.99 -3.43 20.55
C LEU A 165 7.87 -4.34 21.77
N GLY A 166 8.91 -5.10 22.09
CA GLY A 166 8.86 -6.11 23.16
C GLY A 166 7.71 -7.10 22.99
N GLN A 167 7.38 -7.77 24.08
CA GLN A 167 6.21 -8.64 24.14
C GLN A 167 4.99 -7.86 24.65
N ALA A 168 3.91 -7.83 23.86
CA ALA A 168 2.64 -7.30 24.33
C ALA A 168 2.04 -8.27 25.39
N GLN A 169 1.53 -7.72 26.48
CA GLN A 169 0.82 -8.52 27.51
C GLN A 169 -0.61 -8.85 27.08
N GLY A 170 -1.18 -8.02 26.23
CA GLY A 170 -2.52 -8.18 25.66
C GLY A 170 -2.53 -7.84 24.17
N LYS A 171 -3.60 -7.20 23.73
CA LYS A 171 -3.76 -6.78 22.33
C LYS A 171 -2.80 -5.67 21.95
N ARG A 172 -2.34 -5.68 20.70
CA ARG A 172 -1.53 -4.61 20.11
C ARG A 172 -2.31 -3.87 19.04
N VAL A 173 -2.42 -2.55 19.18
CA VAL A 173 -3.01 -1.67 18.17
C VAL A 173 -1.92 -0.80 17.56
N LEU A 174 -1.82 -0.83 16.25
CA LEU A 174 -0.87 -0.03 15.48
C LEU A 174 -1.58 1.20 14.91
N ILE A 175 -1.01 2.38 15.10
CA ILE A 175 -1.60 3.67 14.70
C ILE A 175 -0.73 4.33 13.65
N PHE A 176 -1.31 4.65 12.47
CA PHE A 176 -0.72 5.46 11.41
C PHE A 176 -1.43 6.81 11.32
N PRO A 177 -0.97 7.84 12.05
CA PRO A 177 -1.68 9.12 12.16
C PRO A 177 -1.49 10.04 10.95
N GLU A 178 -0.53 9.76 10.08
CA GLU A 178 -0.19 10.62 8.94
C GLU A 178 -0.85 10.16 7.66
N SER A 179 -1.10 11.12 6.78
CA SER A 179 -1.47 10.91 5.39
C SER A 179 -0.60 11.79 4.49
N ARG A 180 -0.56 11.49 3.19
CA ARG A 180 0.14 12.32 2.21
C ARG A 180 -0.46 13.73 2.07
N ARG A 181 -1.73 13.89 2.42
CA ARG A 181 -2.51 15.13 2.29
C ARG A 181 -3.05 15.48 3.67
N GLU A 182 -2.67 16.65 4.17
CA GLU A 182 -2.98 17.14 5.50
C GLU A 182 -4.50 17.13 5.79
N GLU A 183 -5.33 17.46 4.79
CA GLU A 183 -6.79 17.45 4.93
C GLU A 183 -7.40 16.06 5.15
N LYS A 184 -6.62 14.99 5.01
CA LYS A 184 -7.01 13.61 5.33
C LYS A 184 -6.57 13.18 6.72
N GLU A 185 -5.79 13.98 7.41
CA GLU A 185 -5.28 13.65 8.73
C GLU A 185 -6.32 13.93 9.81
N TRP A 186 -6.63 12.90 10.57
CA TRP A 186 -7.53 13.03 11.70
C TRP A 186 -6.79 13.61 12.91
N PRO A 187 -7.26 14.73 13.51
CA PRO A 187 -6.48 15.46 14.50
C PRO A 187 -6.52 14.88 15.92
N HIS A 188 -7.40 13.90 16.19
CA HIS A 188 -7.69 13.45 17.57
C HIS A 188 -6.95 12.17 17.98
N PHE A 189 -5.84 11.78 17.32
CA PHE A 189 -5.09 10.58 17.69
C PHE A 189 -4.52 10.61 19.10
N GLU A 190 -4.15 11.78 19.63
CA GLU A 190 -3.65 11.92 21.01
C GLU A 190 -4.77 11.66 22.05
N GLU A 191 -5.97 12.13 21.78
CA GLU A 191 -7.14 11.89 22.62
C GLU A 191 -7.54 10.39 22.56
N LEU A 192 -7.55 9.80 21.36
CA LEU A 192 -7.77 8.37 21.16
C LEU A 192 -6.78 7.53 21.98
N THR A 193 -5.49 7.86 21.89
CA THR A 193 -4.41 7.17 22.61
C THR A 193 -4.69 7.17 24.12
N ARG A 194 -4.98 8.34 24.70
CA ARG A 194 -5.30 8.46 26.14
C ARG A 194 -6.54 7.66 26.53
N THR A 195 -7.58 7.70 25.70
CA THR A 195 -8.84 6.99 25.95
C THR A 195 -8.62 5.48 25.95
N LEU A 196 -7.98 4.94 24.94
CA LEU A 196 -7.75 3.50 24.81
C LEU A 196 -6.84 2.95 25.93
N LEU A 197 -5.74 3.65 26.26
CA LEU A 197 -4.85 3.27 27.36
C LEU A 197 -5.52 3.37 28.73
N GLY A 198 -6.47 4.28 28.90
CA GLY A 198 -7.26 4.41 30.13
C GLY A 198 -8.30 3.30 30.31
N GLN A 199 -8.87 2.79 29.21
CA GLN A 199 -9.95 1.80 29.27
C GLN A 199 -9.47 0.35 29.19
N VAL A 200 -8.32 0.08 28.56
CA VAL A 200 -7.80 -1.29 28.36
C VAL A 200 -6.41 -1.42 28.99
N PRO A 201 -6.30 -1.96 30.22
CA PRO A 201 -5.04 -2.00 30.98
C PRO A 201 -3.88 -2.72 30.30
N GLU A 202 -4.15 -3.79 29.55
CA GLU A 202 -3.14 -4.62 28.90
C GLU A 202 -2.88 -4.24 27.43
N LEU A 203 -3.54 -3.17 26.95
CA LEU A 203 -3.36 -2.72 25.56
C LEU A 203 -1.99 -2.13 25.35
N GLN A 204 -1.33 -2.54 24.26
CA GLN A 204 -0.15 -1.89 23.73
C GLN A 204 -0.55 -1.07 22.48
N LEU A 205 -0.24 0.22 22.51
CA LEU A 205 -0.37 1.10 21.35
C LEU A 205 1.00 1.36 20.74
N VAL A 206 1.09 1.20 19.42
CA VAL A 206 2.31 1.47 18.66
C VAL A 206 2.00 2.57 17.65
N ARG A 207 2.69 3.70 17.76
CA ARG A 207 2.57 4.82 16.82
C ARG A 207 3.69 4.76 15.80
N VAL A 208 3.34 4.85 14.53
CA VAL A 208 4.30 4.90 13.41
C VAL A 208 3.97 6.09 12.52
N ALA A 209 4.92 7.00 12.36
CA ALA A 209 4.83 8.20 11.53
C ALA A 209 6.17 8.46 10.83
N THR A 210 6.18 9.27 9.76
CA THR A 210 7.42 9.59 9.01
C THR A 210 8.25 10.69 9.68
N SER A 211 7.57 11.62 10.36
CA SER A 211 8.21 12.69 11.13
C SER A 211 7.67 12.66 12.55
N GLY A 212 8.55 12.80 13.52
CA GLY A 212 8.15 12.59 14.88
C GLY A 212 8.06 13.84 15.72
N ALA A 213 7.00 13.95 16.52
CA ALA A 213 7.22 14.45 17.86
C ALA A 213 8.30 13.57 18.53
N GLU A 214 9.22 14.18 19.30
CA GLU A 214 10.10 13.47 20.25
C GLU A 214 9.34 12.27 20.80
N PRO A 215 9.97 11.08 20.94
CA PRO A 215 9.31 9.96 21.57
C PRO A 215 8.78 10.47 22.92
N GLY A 216 7.49 10.81 22.94
CA GLY A 216 6.86 11.33 24.15
C GLY A 216 7.14 10.34 25.27
N LYS A 217 7.21 10.80 26.52
CA LYS A 217 7.37 9.93 27.68
C LYS A 217 6.24 8.91 27.68
N ALA A 218 6.45 7.84 26.90
CA ALA A 218 5.55 6.72 26.83
C ALA A 218 5.52 6.05 28.20
N GLU A 219 4.35 5.60 28.63
CA GLU A 219 4.31 4.63 29.71
C GLU A 219 5.12 3.41 29.25
N PRO A 220 6.21 3.05 29.98
CA PRO A 220 7.08 1.99 29.53
C PRO A 220 6.30 0.72 29.22
N GLY A 221 6.39 0.24 27.98
CA GLY A 221 5.78 -1.01 27.51
C GLY A 221 4.37 -0.93 26.96
N ARG A 222 3.59 0.15 27.23
CA ARG A 222 2.20 0.28 26.75
C ARG A 222 2.03 1.24 25.57
N LEU A 223 2.81 2.29 25.52
CA LEU A 223 2.85 3.19 24.37
C LEU A 223 4.25 3.15 23.75
N VAL A 224 4.38 2.65 22.55
CA VAL A 224 5.62 2.59 21.77
C VAL A 224 5.54 3.59 20.64
N ASN A 225 6.49 4.54 20.57
CA ASN A 225 6.57 5.50 19.50
C ASN A 225 7.74 5.20 18.58
N LEU A 226 7.45 4.74 17.36
CA LEU A 226 8.42 4.42 16.31
C LEU A 226 8.47 5.50 15.21
N SER A 227 7.94 6.69 15.48
CA SER A 227 7.93 7.79 14.51
C SER A 227 9.36 8.20 14.13
N GLY A 228 9.62 8.28 12.82
CA GLY A 228 10.93 8.60 12.27
C GLY A 228 11.99 7.48 12.37
N CYS A 229 11.66 6.35 12.97
CA CYS A 229 12.59 5.23 13.20
C CYS A 229 12.26 3.99 12.33
N THR A 230 11.24 4.06 11.48
CA THR A 230 10.75 2.92 10.71
C THR A 230 11.06 3.08 9.23
N ALA A 231 11.78 2.13 8.64
CA ALA A 231 11.97 2.04 7.21
C ALA A 231 10.70 1.45 6.53
N ILE A 232 10.51 1.73 5.24
CA ILE A 232 9.29 1.31 4.54
C ILE A 232 9.15 -0.22 4.46
N GLU A 233 10.24 -0.94 4.35
CA GLU A 233 10.28 -2.42 4.33
C GLU A 233 9.99 -3.06 5.70
N GLU A 234 10.01 -2.30 6.79
CA GLU A 234 9.64 -2.77 8.11
C GLU A 234 8.11 -2.74 8.35
N LEU A 235 7.38 -1.93 7.55
CA LEU A 235 5.94 -1.76 7.71
C LEU A 235 5.15 -3.08 7.70
N PRO A 236 5.44 -4.05 6.80
CA PRO A 236 4.72 -5.32 6.82
C PRO A 236 4.88 -6.09 8.14
N ALA A 237 6.10 -6.18 8.67
CA ALA A 237 6.35 -6.90 9.93
C ALA A 237 5.69 -6.21 11.12
N LEU A 238 5.67 -4.87 11.15
CA LEU A 238 4.94 -4.09 12.16
C LEU A 238 3.44 -4.37 12.07
N ILE A 239 2.85 -4.29 10.87
CA ILE A 239 1.44 -4.58 10.61
C ILE A 239 1.11 -6.02 11.02
N ASP A 240 1.99 -6.98 10.68
CA ASP A 240 1.78 -8.38 11.04
C ASP A 240 1.79 -8.61 12.54
N SER A 241 2.58 -7.86 13.30
CA SER A 241 2.66 -7.93 14.75
C SER A 241 1.43 -7.41 15.49
N ALA A 242 0.52 -6.70 14.83
CA ALA A 242 -0.64 -6.05 15.44
C ALA A 242 -1.92 -6.89 15.29
N ASP A 243 -2.80 -6.76 16.28
CA ASP A 243 -4.16 -7.32 16.24
C ASP A 243 -5.13 -6.41 15.49
N LEU A 244 -4.89 -5.09 15.49
CA LEU A 244 -5.72 -4.09 14.83
C LEU A 244 -4.86 -2.91 14.38
N ILE A 245 -5.18 -2.39 13.20
CA ILE A 245 -4.54 -1.20 12.64
C ILE A 245 -5.56 -0.06 12.62
N VAL A 246 -5.12 1.16 13.00
CA VAL A 246 -5.91 2.38 12.86
C VAL A 246 -5.16 3.34 11.97
N ALA A 247 -5.76 3.77 10.88
CA ALA A 247 -5.09 4.62 9.89
C ALA A 247 -6.05 5.60 9.21
N ASN A 248 -5.53 6.74 8.78
CA ASN A 248 -6.20 7.59 7.81
C ASN A 248 -6.25 6.92 6.42
N ASP A 249 -6.97 7.49 5.46
CA ASP A 249 -6.85 7.15 4.03
C ASP A 249 -5.40 7.35 3.56
N SER A 250 -4.63 6.28 3.60
CA SER A 250 -3.18 6.26 3.38
C SER A 250 -2.70 4.95 2.76
N GLY A 251 -1.43 4.93 2.32
CA GLY A 251 -0.82 3.71 1.79
C GLY A 251 -0.68 2.59 2.82
N GLN A 252 -0.50 2.94 4.09
CA GLN A 252 -0.39 1.99 5.20
C GLN A 252 -1.72 1.27 5.46
N MET A 253 -2.85 2.00 5.36
CA MET A 253 -4.18 1.40 5.41
C MET A 253 -4.36 0.33 4.32
N HIS A 254 -3.98 0.66 3.08
CA HIS A 254 -4.05 -0.31 1.97
C HIS A 254 -3.14 -1.51 2.20
N LEU A 255 -1.93 -1.30 2.76
CA LEU A 255 -1.01 -2.39 3.06
C LEU A 255 -1.60 -3.35 4.11
N ALA A 256 -2.18 -2.81 5.19
CA ALA A 256 -2.84 -3.61 6.20
C ALA A 256 -4.00 -4.44 5.61
N ALA A 257 -4.87 -3.81 4.80
CA ALA A 257 -5.97 -4.49 4.13
C ALA A 257 -5.47 -5.58 3.17
N ALA A 258 -4.41 -5.30 2.38
CA ALA A 258 -3.83 -6.26 1.45
C ALA A 258 -3.15 -7.46 2.13
N MET A 259 -2.71 -7.30 3.38
CA MET A 259 -2.21 -8.38 4.23
C MET A 259 -3.35 -9.11 4.99
N HIS A 260 -4.61 -8.77 4.74
CA HIS A 260 -5.79 -9.26 5.45
C HIS A 260 -5.75 -9.02 6.98
N LYS A 261 -5.05 -7.96 7.42
CA LYS A 261 -5.06 -7.53 8.82
C LYS A 261 -6.27 -6.63 9.09
N PRO A 262 -6.93 -6.77 10.25
CA PRO A 262 -8.04 -5.89 10.60
C PRO A 262 -7.60 -4.43 10.63
N VAL A 263 -8.33 -3.56 9.91
CA VAL A 263 -8.01 -2.13 9.85
C VAL A 263 -9.26 -1.28 10.08
N VAL A 264 -9.18 -0.32 10.99
CA VAL A 264 -10.12 0.78 11.14
C VAL A 264 -9.60 1.96 10.35
N ALA A 265 -10.31 2.33 9.29
CA ALA A 265 -9.92 3.36 8.36
C ALA A 265 -10.74 4.65 8.56
N LEU A 266 -10.03 5.77 8.75
CA LEU A 266 -10.64 7.09 8.98
C LEU A 266 -10.65 7.88 7.68
N PHE A 267 -11.85 8.28 7.24
CA PHE A 267 -12.07 8.96 5.97
C PHE A 267 -12.71 10.34 6.17
N GLY A 268 -12.25 11.32 5.42
CA GLY A 268 -12.83 12.65 5.34
C GLY A 268 -13.19 13.03 3.89
N PRO A 269 -12.32 13.78 3.17
CA PRO A 269 -12.65 14.38 1.87
C PRO A 269 -12.66 13.39 0.69
N THR A 270 -12.30 12.13 0.90
CA THR A 270 -12.22 11.11 -0.16
C THR A 270 -13.34 10.08 -0.05
N ASP A 271 -13.76 9.54 -1.19
CA ASP A 271 -14.79 8.51 -1.24
C ASP A 271 -14.20 7.13 -0.86
N PRO A 272 -14.64 6.55 0.27
CA PRO A 272 -14.15 5.24 0.69
C PRO A 272 -14.56 4.10 -0.25
N LYS A 273 -15.64 4.23 -1.03
CA LYS A 273 -16.00 3.23 -2.04
C LYS A 273 -14.92 3.07 -3.08
N ARG A 274 -14.19 4.15 -3.36
CA ARG A 274 -13.11 4.17 -4.36
C ARG A 274 -11.74 3.87 -3.77
N PHE A 275 -11.50 4.29 -2.53
CA PHE A 275 -10.19 4.29 -1.89
C PHE A 275 -10.17 3.62 -0.52
N GLY A 276 -11.23 2.91 -0.13
CA GLY A 276 -11.31 2.24 1.16
C GLY A 276 -10.42 1.00 1.26
N PRO A 277 -10.32 0.41 2.44
CA PRO A 277 -9.63 -0.86 2.64
C PRO A 277 -10.38 -1.97 1.91
N TRP A 278 -9.73 -2.59 0.93
CA TRP A 278 -10.35 -3.66 0.15
C TRP A 278 -10.78 -4.82 1.05
N GLY A 279 -12.02 -5.28 0.87
CA GLY A 279 -12.60 -6.37 1.66
C GLY A 279 -13.00 -6.00 3.09
N GLN A 280 -12.86 -4.71 3.52
CA GLN A 280 -13.11 -4.28 4.90
C GLN A 280 -13.89 -2.96 5.00
N MET A 281 -14.84 -2.75 4.10
CA MET A 281 -15.62 -1.49 4.05
C MET A 281 -16.46 -1.25 5.30
N GLU A 282 -16.82 -2.29 6.03
CA GLU A 282 -17.51 -2.22 7.33
C GLU A 282 -16.65 -1.64 8.47
N ASN A 283 -15.34 -1.51 8.22
CA ASN A 283 -14.39 -0.94 9.17
C ASN A 283 -14.04 0.53 8.86
N VAL A 284 -14.80 1.17 7.98
CA VAL A 284 -14.59 2.57 7.62
C VAL A 284 -15.43 3.49 8.49
N LEU A 285 -14.79 4.48 9.10
CA LEU A 285 -15.44 5.60 9.76
C LEU A 285 -15.26 6.87 8.94
N SER A 286 -16.37 7.43 8.44
CA SER A 286 -16.36 8.66 7.65
C SER A 286 -16.69 9.86 8.52
N ALA A 287 -15.87 10.90 8.41
CA ALA A 287 -16.11 12.17 9.11
C ALA A 287 -17.33 12.90 8.53
N PRO A 288 -18.19 13.49 9.38
CA PRO A 288 -19.30 14.33 8.94
C PRO A 288 -18.81 15.48 8.06
N ASP A 289 -19.55 15.77 7.00
CA ASP A 289 -19.27 16.85 6.03
C ASP A 289 -17.84 16.81 5.43
N ALA A 290 -17.25 15.62 5.37
CA ALA A 290 -15.87 15.40 4.90
C ALA A 290 -14.77 16.13 5.72
N ASP A 291 -15.10 16.61 6.92
CA ASP A 291 -14.19 17.32 7.83
C ASP A 291 -13.70 16.37 8.93
N MET A 292 -12.42 16.00 8.85
CA MET A 292 -11.79 15.06 9.79
C MET A 292 -11.90 15.53 11.26
N SER A 293 -11.91 16.83 11.52
CA SER A 293 -12.03 17.37 12.88
C SER A 293 -13.40 17.09 13.53
N ARG A 294 -14.41 16.78 12.73
CA ARG A 294 -15.78 16.50 13.20
C ARG A 294 -16.04 15.02 13.54
N LEU A 295 -15.08 14.13 13.31
CA LEU A 295 -15.16 12.74 13.75
C LEU A 295 -14.67 12.65 15.21
N PRO A 296 -15.54 12.39 16.20
CA PRO A 296 -15.15 12.43 17.61
C PRO A 296 -14.22 11.27 18.00
N ALA A 297 -13.24 11.54 18.86
CA ALA A 297 -12.33 10.51 19.38
C ALA A 297 -13.07 9.40 20.14
N THR A 298 -14.14 9.74 20.84
CA THR A 298 -15.00 8.77 21.55
C THR A 298 -15.64 7.77 20.60
N GLN A 299 -16.19 8.23 19.47
CA GLN A 299 -16.78 7.36 18.47
C GLN A 299 -15.75 6.38 17.89
N VAL A 300 -14.55 6.85 17.60
CA VAL A 300 -13.46 6.01 17.08
C VAL A 300 -13.00 5.01 18.16
N ALA A 301 -12.87 5.46 19.42
CA ALA A 301 -12.50 4.59 20.54
C ALA A 301 -13.52 3.48 20.75
N ASP A 302 -14.82 3.80 20.81
CA ASP A 302 -15.90 2.83 20.99
C ASP A 302 -15.91 1.77 19.89
N PHE A 303 -15.69 2.22 18.62
CA PHE A 303 -15.60 1.31 17.49
C PHE A 303 -14.38 0.36 17.57
N ILE A 304 -13.21 0.89 17.96
CA ILE A 304 -12.00 0.09 18.18
C ILE A 304 -12.21 -0.93 19.30
N LEU A 305 -12.77 -0.51 20.43
CA LEU A 305 -13.06 -1.39 21.58
C LEU A 305 -13.98 -2.54 21.18
N GLN A 306 -15.01 -2.26 20.38
CA GLN A 306 -15.91 -3.28 19.86
C GLN A 306 -15.17 -4.30 18.95
N LYS A 307 -14.15 -3.86 18.21
CA LYS A 307 -13.35 -4.75 17.35
C LYS A 307 -12.29 -5.55 18.11
N LEU A 308 -11.86 -5.07 19.27
CA LEU A 308 -10.87 -5.76 20.12
C LEU A 308 -11.52 -6.82 21.04
N GLY A 309 -12.81 -6.63 21.36
CA GLY A 309 -13.63 -7.45 22.28
C GLY A 309 -13.86 -8.75 22.03
#